data_33fc3ba6ec42f402415929d09f5309cf
#
_entry.id   33fc3ba6ec42f402415929d09f5309cf
#
_cell.length_a   1.000
_cell.length_b   1.000
_cell.length_c   1.000
_cell.angle_alpha   90.00
_cell.angle_beta   90.00
_cell.angle_gamma   90.00
#
_symmetry.space_group_name_H-M   'P 1'
#
loop_
_entity.id
_entity.type
_entity.pdbx_description
1 polymer ?
#
loop_
_entity_poly.entity_id
_entity_poly.type
_entity_poly.pdbx_seq_one_letter_code
_entity_poly.pdbx_strand_id
1 'polypeptide(L)'
;MDKVIYLLRRLLPITFVCISFSAQAQDPIFQYFRPDNRLGINIFETSKDDIIPFTGTKVRVGGNFEQSFQTLRDQNTAAPATRGGFIGNVNSLIPLTNGFDLAMANLNIDAQLSDGIRVNLTIYLASRHHENAWVKGGYIQFDKLLFLHSKWVDNIMKRATIKIGQFDVDYGDQHYRRTDGGNTIYNPFVENYIMDEFATEIGGEIYYHIKSNWLVMGGVSNGELDPTVIAAVKTDSATGQLNHYDAAFHGKVGYDKQINKNLRFRFTGSFYIDQSANSNTLFGGDRTGSHYFDVMSNQNIANGTVLNDANDYNSFSGRYNPGFSEEVHAFMLNSFIKYKGLEFFGTYENANGRTISEKSTRYAVQYAADIIYRFPKNKENFWIGFRYNTVTAAMQNNPIDITINREAGSVGWFITKNIMLKAEYVNQVYLNYPTTSILNGGKFEGTVLEASIGF
;
A
#
# COMPACT_ATOMS: atom_id res chain seq x y z
N MET A 1 -41.83 36.12 35.42
CA MET A 1 -42.11 34.70 35.16
C MET A 1 -42.21 34.42 33.68
N ASP A 2 -42.86 35.25 32.90
CA ASP A 2 -43.13 35.01 31.47
C ASP A 2 -41.91 34.97 30.53
N LYS A 3 -40.88 35.75 30.81
CA LYS A 3 -39.63 35.75 30.01
C LYS A 3 -38.81 34.45 30.15
N VAL A 4 -38.85 33.81 31.30
CA VAL A 4 -38.15 32.55 31.57
C VAL A 4 -38.87 31.36 30.87
N ILE A 5 -40.18 31.38 30.86
CA ILE A 5 -41.01 30.39 30.17
C ILE A 5 -40.86 30.51 28.64
N TYR A 6 -40.70 31.72 28.12
CA TYR A 6 -40.47 31.97 26.70
C TYR A 6 -39.08 31.51 26.24
N LEU A 7 -38.04 31.64 27.07
CA LEU A 7 -36.69 31.13 26.80
C LEU A 7 -36.63 29.61 26.84
N LEU A 8 -37.29 29.02 27.84
CA LEU A 8 -37.41 27.53 27.94
C LEU A 8 -38.12 26.91 26.77
N ARG A 9 -39.18 27.56 26.25
CA ARG A 9 -39.91 27.08 25.05
C ARG A 9 -39.07 27.15 23.75
N ARG A 10 -38.10 28.07 23.64
CA ARG A 10 -37.17 28.12 22.47
C ARG A 10 -35.98 27.22 22.60
N LEU A 11 -35.57 26.89 23.81
CA LEU A 11 -34.45 25.94 24.05
C LEU A 11 -34.87 24.48 23.95
N LEU A 12 -36.13 24.16 24.25
CA LEU A 12 -36.67 22.80 24.18
C LEU A 12 -36.50 22.13 22.80
N PRO A 13 -36.81 22.77 21.64
CA PRO A 13 -36.61 22.16 20.34
C PRO A 13 -35.12 22.00 19.97
N ILE A 14 -34.26 22.88 20.44
CA ILE A 14 -32.78 22.76 20.22
C ILE A 14 -32.23 21.58 21.01
N THR A 15 -32.67 21.39 22.23
CA THR A 15 -32.29 20.25 23.07
C THR A 15 -32.83 18.94 22.50
N PHE A 16 -34.04 18.93 21.93
CA PHE A 16 -34.60 17.75 21.28
C PHE A 16 -33.90 17.39 19.97
N VAL A 17 -33.42 18.37 19.19
CA VAL A 17 -32.63 18.14 17.99
C VAL A 17 -31.22 17.61 18.38
N CYS A 18 -30.62 18.10 19.47
CA CYS A 18 -29.34 17.57 19.95
C CYS A 18 -29.44 16.15 20.53
N ILE A 19 -30.58 15.76 21.10
CA ILE A 19 -30.80 14.40 21.64
C ILE A 19 -31.07 13.40 20.54
N SER A 20 -31.69 13.80 19.41
CA SER A 20 -31.91 12.90 18.28
C SER A 20 -30.65 12.62 17.44
N PHE A 21 -29.55 13.35 17.64
CA PHE A 21 -28.24 13.07 17.05
C PHE A 21 -27.33 12.18 17.91
N SER A 22 -27.79 11.72 19.04
CA SER A 22 -27.15 10.59 19.75
C SER A 22 -27.55 9.23 19.12
N ALA A 23 -27.74 9.19 17.79
CA ALA A 23 -27.62 7.93 17.07
C ALA A 23 -26.20 7.43 17.35
N GLN A 24 -26.11 6.42 18.21
CA GLN A 24 -24.85 5.69 18.38
C GLN A 24 -24.45 5.26 16.97
N ALA A 25 -23.41 5.87 16.44
CA ALA A 25 -22.76 5.40 15.24
C ALA A 25 -22.12 4.05 15.61
N GLN A 26 -22.96 3.02 15.66
CA GLN A 26 -22.50 1.65 15.73
C GLN A 26 -21.84 1.42 14.38
N ASP A 27 -20.56 1.08 14.42
CA ASP A 27 -19.82 0.67 13.24
C ASP A 27 -20.58 -0.50 12.59
N PRO A 28 -21.22 -0.31 11.42
CA PRO A 28 -22.11 -1.33 10.89
C PRO A 28 -21.29 -2.56 10.51
N ILE A 29 -21.74 -3.71 10.94
CA ILE A 29 -21.10 -4.98 10.59
C ILE A 29 -21.46 -5.30 9.14
N PHE A 30 -20.43 -5.41 8.28
CA PHE A 30 -20.54 -5.79 6.88
C PHE A 30 -20.25 -7.26 6.66
N GLN A 31 -20.85 -7.84 5.63
CA GLN A 31 -20.48 -9.17 5.14
C GLN A 31 -19.16 -9.09 4.36
N TYR A 32 -18.34 -10.14 4.47
CA TYR A 32 -17.10 -10.31 3.69
C TYR A 32 -16.18 -9.08 3.74
N PHE A 33 -16.04 -8.48 4.92
CA PHE A 33 -15.35 -7.23 5.13
C PHE A 33 -14.09 -7.42 5.99
N ARG A 34 -12.99 -6.78 5.59
CA ARG A 34 -11.78 -6.70 6.40
C ARG A 34 -11.80 -5.39 7.19
N PRO A 35 -11.79 -5.43 8.53
CA PRO A 35 -11.80 -4.20 9.34
C PRO A 35 -10.56 -3.33 9.13
N ASP A 36 -10.72 -2.00 9.06
CA ASP A 36 -9.63 -1.02 8.91
C ASP A 36 -8.90 -0.72 10.23
N ASN A 37 -9.03 -1.57 11.21
CA ASN A 37 -8.43 -1.44 12.52
C ASN A 37 -7.63 -2.71 12.87
N ARG A 38 -7.18 -2.81 14.11
CA ARG A 38 -6.38 -3.94 14.58
C ARG A 38 -6.98 -5.32 14.30
N LEU A 39 -8.30 -5.43 14.22
CA LEU A 39 -8.96 -6.71 13.92
C LEU A 39 -8.70 -7.20 12.50
N GLY A 40 -8.29 -6.31 11.60
CA GLY A 40 -7.90 -6.65 10.22
C GLY A 40 -6.47 -7.17 10.06
N ILE A 41 -5.66 -7.17 11.14
CA ILE A 41 -4.26 -7.63 11.07
C ILE A 41 -4.22 -9.13 10.75
N ASN A 42 -3.33 -9.51 9.82
CA ASN A 42 -3.17 -10.88 9.33
C ASN A 42 -4.45 -11.49 8.71
N ILE A 43 -5.42 -10.66 8.34
CA ILE A 43 -6.48 -11.03 7.41
C ILE A 43 -5.94 -10.72 6.02
N PHE A 44 -5.82 -11.76 5.20
CA PHE A 44 -5.51 -11.68 3.78
C PHE A 44 -6.81 -11.56 3.00
N GLU A 45 -7.06 -12.39 2.01
CA GLU A 45 -8.36 -12.41 1.32
C GLU A 45 -9.50 -12.73 2.30
N THR A 46 -10.66 -12.12 2.09
CA THR A 46 -11.82 -12.34 2.97
C THR A 46 -12.36 -13.77 2.84
N SER A 47 -12.64 -14.39 3.99
CA SER A 47 -13.16 -15.75 4.03
C SER A 47 -14.57 -15.84 3.42
N LYS A 48 -14.88 -16.97 2.81
CA LYS A 48 -16.25 -17.30 2.37
C LYS A 48 -17.11 -17.90 3.49
N ASP A 49 -16.52 -18.16 4.68
CA ASP A 49 -17.22 -18.69 5.85
C ASP A 49 -17.93 -17.58 6.67
N ASP A 50 -18.25 -16.46 6.03
CA ASP A 50 -18.97 -15.34 6.66
C ASP A 50 -20.41 -15.73 6.98
N ILE A 51 -20.77 -15.64 8.26
CA ILE A 51 -22.10 -15.97 8.78
C ILE A 51 -22.95 -14.74 9.08
N ILE A 52 -22.45 -13.53 8.79
CA ILE A 52 -23.17 -12.28 9.06
C ILE A 52 -24.40 -12.19 8.17
N PRO A 53 -25.64 -12.09 8.74
CA PRO A 53 -26.84 -11.96 7.94
C PRO A 53 -26.94 -10.57 7.30
N PHE A 54 -27.45 -10.52 6.08
CA PHE A 54 -27.85 -9.25 5.47
C PHE A 54 -29.14 -8.73 6.15
N THR A 55 -29.08 -7.54 6.69
CA THR A 55 -30.19 -6.91 7.43
C THR A 55 -30.67 -5.60 6.77
N GLY A 56 -30.39 -5.43 5.48
CA GLY A 56 -30.71 -4.23 4.71
C GLY A 56 -29.45 -3.46 4.25
N THR A 57 -29.66 -2.47 3.40
CA THR A 57 -28.59 -1.60 2.91
C THR A 57 -27.95 -0.84 4.07
N LYS A 58 -26.61 -0.82 4.09
CA LYS A 58 -25.81 -0.13 5.10
C LYS A 58 -24.75 0.68 4.41
N VAL A 59 -24.43 1.83 4.97
CA VAL A 59 -23.30 2.67 4.54
C VAL A 59 -22.39 2.89 5.76
N ARG A 60 -21.10 2.75 5.55
CA ARG A 60 -20.05 3.06 6.51
C ARG A 60 -19.17 4.15 5.92
N VAL A 61 -18.89 5.15 6.72
CA VAL A 61 -17.79 6.09 6.46
C VAL A 61 -16.70 5.75 7.45
N GLY A 62 -15.59 5.24 6.95
CA GLY A 62 -14.41 4.90 7.73
C GLY A 62 -13.21 5.70 7.29
N GLY A 63 -12.09 5.50 7.94
CA GLY A 63 -10.87 6.19 7.55
C GLY A 63 -9.66 5.77 8.34
N ASN A 64 -8.52 6.20 7.84
CA ASN A 64 -7.23 6.03 8.48
C ASN A 64 -6.49 7.37 8.44
N PHE A 65 -5.81 7.66 9.52
CA PHE A 65 -5.01 8.87 9.66
C PHE A 65 -3.71 8.52 10.36
N GLU A 66 -2.60 9.01 9.84
CA GLU A 66 -1.30 8.88 10.49
C GLU A 66 -0.60 10.23 10.61
N GLN A 67 0.22 10.35 11.65
CA GLN A 67 1.15 11.44 11.87
C GLN A 67 2.43 10.89 12.43
N SER A 68 3.57 11.30 11.84
CA SER A 68 4.89 10.86 12.28
C SER A 68 5.80 12.01 12.69
N PHE A 69 6.85 11.64 13.43
CA PHE A 69 7.96 12.50 13.84
C PHE A 69 9.25 11.78 13.53
N GLN A 70 10.07 12.32 12.63
CA GLN A 70 11.33 11.70 12.23
C GLN A 70 12.56 12.40 12.80
N THR A 71 13.60 11.58 13.02
CA THR A 71 14.95 12.02 13.38
C THR A 71 15.97 11.33 12.47
N LEU A 72 15.70 11.39 11.17
CA LEU A 72 16.54 10.74 10.15
C LEU A 72 17.70 11.65 9.75
N ARG A 73 18.80 11.03 9.36
CA ARG A 73 19.98 11.67 8.78
C ARG A 73 20.48 10.83 7.63
N ASP A 74 21.05 11.46 6.64
CA ASP A 74 21.60 10.83 5.46
C ASP A 74 22.97 11.37 5.07
N GLN A 75 23.65 10.62 4.24
CA GLN A 75 24.95 10.97 3.67
C GLN A 75 25.18 10.26 2.34
N ASN A 76 26.05 10.84 1.51
CA ASN A 76 26.57 10.19 0.32
C ASN A 76 28.05 10.55 0.07
N THR A 77 28.66 9.85 -0.91
CA THR A 77 30.00 10.12 -1.41
C THR A 77 30.02 10.43 -2.91
N ALA A 78 28.86 10.82 -3.43
CA ALA A 78 28.68 11.12 -4.84
C ALA A 78 29.59 12.26 -5.31
N ALA A 79 30.16 12.11 -6.50
CA ALA A 79 30.96 13.17 -7.11
C ALA A 79 30.07 14.40 -7.39
N PRO A 80 30.58 15.62 -7.20
CA PRO A 80 29.85 16.81 -7.59
C PRO A 80 29.43 16.76 -9.06
N ALA A 81 28.17 17.06 -9.33
CA ALA A 81 27.60 17.05 -10.67
C ALA A 81 26.77 18.31 -10.92
N THR A 82 26.70 18.73 -12.18
CA THR A 82 25.85 19.84 -12.62
C THR A 82 24.83 19.34 -13.62
N ARG A 83 23.65 19.93 -13.60
CA ARG A 83 22.59 19.64 -14.56
C ARG A 83 22.05 20.94 -15.13
N GLY A 84 21.81 20.99 -16.43
CA GLY A 84 21.25 22.18 -17.08
C GLY A 84 19.95 22.64 -16.41
N GLY A 85 19.86 23.92 -16.11
CA GLY A 85 18.71 24.53 -15.40
C GLY A 85 18.81 24.50 -13.87
N PHE A 86 19.85 23.85 -13.29
CA PHE A 86 20.10 23.83 -11.84
C PHE A 86 21.38 24.62 -11.52
N ILE A 87 21.38 25.27 -10.35
CA ILE A 87 22.55 25.99 -9.84
C ILE A 87 23.15 25.12 -8.71
N GLY A 88 24.44 24.82 -8.80
CA GLY A 88 25.15 24.07 -7.79
C GLY A 88 25.31 22.58 -8.08
N ASN A 89 25.62 21.83 -7.03
CA ASN A 89 25.85 20.40 -7.11
C ASN A 89 24.54 19.63 -6.93
N VAL A 90 24.06 18.99 -7.99
CA VAL A 90 22.80 18.20 -7.97
C VAL A 90 22.89 16.90 -7.13
N ASN A 91 24.10 16.54 -6.71
CA ASN A 91 24.33 15.42 -5.79
C ASN A 91 24.45 15.84 -4.31
N SER A 92 24.23 17.13 -4.00
CA SER A 92 24.12 17.58 -2.61
C SER A 92 22.79 17.15 -2.02
N LEU A 93 22.83 16.51 -0.84
CA LEU A 93 21.63 16.11 -0.11
C LEU A 93 20.98 17.30 0.58
N ILE A 94 19.66 17.25 0.75
CA ILE A 94 18.89 18.19 1.57
C ILE A 94 19.33 18.01 3.04
N PRO A 95 19.67 19.08 3.77
CA PRO A 95 19.95 18.96 5.19
C PRO A 95 18.68 18.57 5.96
N LEU A 96 18.63 17.35 6.46
CA LEU A 96 17.53 16.88 7.28
C LEU A 96 17.60 17.43 8.71
N THR A 97 16.45 17.75 9.28
CA THR A 97 16.28 18.14 10.70
C THR A 97 15.24 17.25 11.37
N ASN A 98 15.27 17.21 12.69
CA ASN A 98 14.22 16.51 13.45
C ASN A 98 12.91 17.29 13.36
N GLY A 99 11.80 16.61 13.08
CA GLY A 99 10.52 17.28 12.97
C GLY A 99 9.34 16.35 12.72
N PHE A 100 8.17 16.95 12.80
CA PHE A 100 6.95 16.28 12.37
C PHE A 100 6.93 16.21 10.85
N ASP A 101 6.52 15.06 10.36
CA ASP A 101 6.30 14.79 8.96
C ASP A 101 4.86 15.19 8.54
N LEU A 102 4.61 15.20 7.25
CA LEU A 102 3.29 15.53 6.72
C LEU A 102 2.30 14.40 7.01
N ALA A 103 1.13 14.77 7.52
CA ALA A 103 0.07 13.83 7.80
C ALA A 103 -0.49 13.20 6.52
N MET A 104 -0.83 11.92 6.60
CA MET A 104 -1.50 11.17 5.52
C MET A 104 -2.82 10.60 6.01
N ALA A 105 -3.80 10.49 5.13
CA ALA A 105 -5.10 9.94 5.46
C ALA A 105 -5.75 9.24 4.27
N ASN A 106 -6.57 8.21 4.57
CA ASN A 106 -7.55 7.67 3.66
C ASN A 106 -8.96 7.90 4.22
N LEU A 107 -9.90 8.23 3.35
CA LEU A 107 -11.33 8.24 3.64
C LEU A 107 -11.96 7.10 2.85
N ASN A 108 -12.63 6.17 3.56
CA ASN A 108 -13.29 5.02 2.96
C ASN A 108 -14.81 5.18 3.06
N ILE A 109 -15.50 4.96 1.96
CA ILE A 109 -16.97 4.87 1.93
C ILE A 109 -17.30 3.47 1.45
N ASP A 110 -17.85 2.65 2.35
CA ASP A 110 -18.30 1.31 2.07
C ASP A 110 -19.83 1.25 2.08
N ALA A 111 -20.43 0.57 1.12
CA ALA A 111 -21.86 0.35 1.08
C ALA A 111 -22.20 -1.12 0.83
N GLN A 112 -22.89 -1.75 1.77
CA GLN A 112 -23.53 -3.05 1.59
C GLN A 112 -24.87 -2.83 0.89
N LEU A 113 -24.93 -3.07 -0.42
CA LEU A 113 -26.12 -2.75 -1.22
C LEU A 113 -27.15 -3.85 -1.21
N SER A 114 -26.71 -5.10 -1.17
CA SER A 114 -27.54 -6.29 -1.16
C SER A 114 -26.84 -7.43 -0.43
N ASP A 115 -27.53 -8.56 -0.26
CA ASP A 115 -26.93 -9.76 0.31
C ASP A 115 -25.76 -10.24 -0.57
N GLY A 116 -24.54 -10.13 -0.03
CA GLY A 116 -23.31 -10.47 -0.74
C GLY A 116 -22.86 -9.49 -1.83
N ILE A 117 -23.40 -8.26 -1.87
CA ILE A 117 -22.96 -7.22 -2.82
C ILE A 117 -22.51 -5.97 -2.05
N ARG A 118 -21.27 -5.57 -2.26
CA ARG A 118 -20.63 -4.43 -1.59
C ARG A 118 -19.93 -3.52 -2.59
N VAL A 119 -19.93 -2.23 -2.30
CA VAL A 119 -19.18 -1.20 -3.02
C VAL A 119 -18.19 -0.55 -2.05
N ASN A 120 -17.02 -0.24 -2.53
CA ASN A 120 -16.02 0.57 -1.82
C ASN A 120 -15.63 1.77 -2.69
N LEU A 121 -15.43 2.91 -2.06
CA LEU A 121 -14.79 4.09 -2.61
C LEU A 121 -13.74 4.56 -1.61
N THR A 122 -12.51 4.73 -2.06
CA THR A 122 -11.40 5.24 -1.25
C THR A 122 -10.89 6.56 -1.82
N ILE A 123 -10.78 7.57 -0.95
CA ILE A 123 -10.20 8.88 -1.24
C ILE A 123 -9.00 9.04 -0.33
N TYR A 124 -7.85 9.45 -0.86
CA TYR A 124 -6.69 9.75 -0.03
C TYR A 124 -6.42 11.25 0.08
N LEU A 125 -5.79 11.63 1.20
CA LEU A 125 -5.28 12.96 1.48
C LEU A 125 -3.78 12.83 1.74
N ALA A 126 -2.99 13.56 0.99
CA ALA A 126 -1.55 13.66 1.21
C ALA A 126 -1.12 15.09 0.92
N SER A 127 -0.37 15.68 1.81
CA SER A 127 0.19 17.01 1.61
C SER A 127 1.56 16.97 0.93
N ARG A 128 2.08 15.79 0.66
CA ARG A 128 3.38 15.52 0.07
C ARG A 128 3.32 15.28 -1.43
N HIS A 129 2.28 14.59 -1.88
CA HIS A 129 2.06 14.23 -3.27
C HIS A 129 0.57 14.41 -3.57
N HIS A 130 0.23 15.36 -4.46
CA HIS A 130 -1.13 15.84 -4.66
C HIS A 130 -1.75 16.45 -3.40
N GLU A 131 -1.64 17.75 -3.24
CA GLU A 131 -2.15 18.53 -2.10
C GLU A 131 -3.68 18.53 -1.96
N ASN A 132 -4.39 17.93 -2.90
CA ASN A 132 -5.84 17.82 -2.92
C ASN A 132 -6.31 16.40 -2.58
N ALA A 133 -7.59 16.27 -2.26
CA ALA A 133 -8.22 14.97 -2.12
C ALA A 133 -8.36 14.29 -3.50
N TRP A 134 -7.86 13.06 -3.63
CA TRP A 134 -7.89 12.29 -4.85
C TRP A 134 -8.60 10.96 -4.64
N VAL A 135 -9.35 10.51 -5.66
CA VAL A 135 -9.93 9.17 -5.66
C VAL A 135 -8.81 8.16 -5.89
N LYS A 136 -8.60 7.28 -4.92
CA LYS A 136 -7.62 6.21 -4.99
C LYS A 136 -8.15 4.99 -5.71
N GLY A 137 -9.41 4.66 -5.46
CA GLY A 137 -10.08 3.54 -6.08
C GLY A 137 -11.57 3.52 -5.79
N GLY A 138 -12.27 2.69 -6.54
CA GLY A 138 -13.68 2.40 -6.35
C GLY A 138 -14.05 1.13 -7.09
N TYR A 139 -14.61 0.16 -6.37
CA TYR A 139 -14.96 -1.12 -6.95
C TYR A 139 -16.26 -1.68 -6.36
N ILE A 140 -16.89 -2.58 -7.11
CA ILE A 140 -17.97 -3.43 -6.63
C ILE A 140 -17.46 -4.85 -6.41
N GLN A 141 -17.84 -5.45 -5.29
CA GLN A 141 -17.53 -6.82 -4.93
C GLN A 141 -18.81 -7.64 -4.85
N PHE A 142 -18.80 -8.79 -5.52
CA PHE A 142 -19.87 -9.78 -5.50
C PHE A 142 -19.38 -11.03 -4.77
N ASP A 143 -19.99 -11.33 -3.64
CA ASP A 143 -19.83 -12.57 -2.90
C ASP A 143 -21.01 -13.51 -3.10
N LYS A 144 -22.14 -12.98 -3.58
CA LYS A 144 -23.35 -13.70 -4.00
C LYS A 144 -23.93 -13.03 -5.24
N LEU A 145 -24.57 -13.81 -6.10
CA LEU A 145 -25.27 -13.35 -7.33
C LEU A 145 -26.74 -13.81 -7.32
N LEU A 146 -27.43 -13.63 -6.20
CA LEU A 146 -28.79 -14.14 -5.96
C LEU A 146 -29.81 -13.62 -6.98
N PHE A 147 -29.57 -12.44 -7.56
CA PHE A 147 -30.42 -11.84 -8.60
C PHE A 147 -30.45 -12.62 -9.92
N LEU A 148 -29.52 -13.55 -10.14
CA LEU A 148 -29.52 -14.44 -11.29
C LEU A 148 -30.49 -15.62 -11.12
N HIS A 149 -31.03 -15.82 -9.92
CA HIS A 149 -31.98 -16.92 -9.59
C HIS A 149 -31.52 -18.29 -10.07
N SER A 150 -30.23 -18.59 -10.01
CA SER A 150 -29.62 -19.82 -10.53
C SER A 150 -28.90 -20.60 -9.42
N LYS A 151 -29.43 -21.78 -9.08
CA LYS A 151 -28.83 -22.67 -8.09
C LYS A 151 -27.38 -23.08 -8.45
N TRP A 152 -27.07 -23.18 -9.73
CA TRP A 152 -25.72 -23.48 -10.19
C TRP A 152 -24.75 -22.35 -9.89
N VAL A 153 -25.15 -21.10 -10.19
CA VAL A 153 -24.37 -19.89 -9.85
C VAL A 153 -24.21 -19.77 -8.34
N ASP A 154 -25.29 -19.95 -7.58
CA ASP A 154 -25.23 -19.87 -6.11
C ASP A 154 -24.24 -20.88 -5.53
N ASN A 155 -24.16 -22.10 -6.10
CA ASN A 155 -23.18 -23.09 -5.65
C ASN A 155 -21.72 -22.71 -5.97
N ILE A 156 -21.45 -22.03 -7.09
CA ILE A 156 -20.14 -21.48 -7.40
C ILE A 156 -19.81 -20.35 -6.42
N MET A 157 -20.74 -19.42 -6.23
CA MET A 157 -20.54 -18.24 -5.39
C MET A 157 -20.36 -18.55 -3.88
N LYS A 158 -20.71 -19.75 -3.43
CA LYS A 158 -20.31 -20.21 -2.08
C LYS A 158 -18.80 -20.21 -1.86
N ARG A 159 -18.02 -20.24 -2.94
CA ARG A 159 -16.54 -20.30 -2.92
C ARG A 159 -15.88 -19.21 -3.75
N ALA A 160 -16.65 -18.49 -4.56
CA ALA A 160 -16.15 -17.45 -5.44
C ALA A 160 -16.46 -16.05 -4.90
N THR A 161 -15.54 -15.12 -5.15
CA THR A 161 -15.72 -13.67 -5.00
C THR A 161 -15.31 -13.03 -6.33
N ILE A 162 -16.07 -12.06 -6.79
CA ILE A 162 -15.76 -11.27 -7.99
C ILE A 162 -15.62 -9.82 -7.59
N LYS A 163 -14.55 -9.15 -8.06
CA LYS A 163 -14.28 -7.73 -7.81
C LYS A 163 -14.10 -7.04 -9.15
N ILE A 164 -14.77 -5.92 -9.38
CA ILE A 164 -14.74 -5.17 -10.64
C ILE A 164 -14.68 -3.68 -10.33
N GLY A 165 -13.80 -2.96 -11.01
CA GLY A 165 -13.64 -1.51 -10.87
C GLY A 165 -12.18 -1.09 -10.89
N GLN A 166 -11.88 -0.01 -10.18
CA GLN A 166 -10.51 0.44 -9.90
C GLN A 166 -10.14 -0.02 -8.49
N PHE A 167 -9.13 -0.86 -8.39
CA PHE A 167 -8.74 -1.48 -7.11
C PHE A 167 -7.23 -1.73 -7.05
N ASP A 168 -6.74 -1.93 -5.83
CA ASP A 168 -5.38 -2.37 -5.60
C ASP A 168 -5.22 -3.80 -6.15
N VAL A 169 -4.27 -3.99 -7.09
CA VAL A 169 -3.99 -5.29 -7.70
C VAL A 169 -3.53 -6.27 -6.63
N ASP A 170 -4.19 -7.42 -6.54
CA ASP A 170 -3.84 -8.45 -5.56
C ASP A 170 -2.63 -9.30 -6.01
N TYR A 171 -1.47 -8.63 -6.11
CA TYR A 171 -0.17 -9.23 -6.40
C TYR A 171 0.66 -9.34 -5.13
N GLY A 172 0.97 -10.56 -4.72
CA GLY A 172 1.70 -10.86 -3.49
C GLY A 172 0.86 -10.71 -2.20
N ASP A 173 1.36 -11.28 -1.11
CA ASP A 173 0.74 -11.14 0.22
C ASP A 173 1.22 -9.90 0.97
N GLN A 174 2.31 -9.29 0.52
CA GLN A 174 2.80 -8.00 1.01
C GLN A 174 1.70 -6.94 0.96
N HIS A 175 0.89 -6.95 -0.09
CA HIS A 175 -0.30 -6.14 -0.29
C HIS A 175 -1.21 -6.03 0.96
N TYR A 176 -1.33 -7.09 1.76
CA TYR A 176 -2.15 -7.10 2.98
C TYR A 176 -1.42 -6.64 4.25
N ARG A 177 -0.10 -6.48 4.21
CA ARG A 177 0.74 -6.19 5.39
C ARG A 177 1.47 -4.86 5.29
N ARG A 178 1.25 -4.12 4.23
CA ARG A 178 1.89 -2.85 3.93
C ARG A 178 1.14 -1.67 4.52
N THR A 179 1.80 -0.56 4.62
CA THR A 179 1.23 0.76 4.82
C THR A 179 0.56 1.23 3.53
N ASP A 180 -0.59 1.86 3.63
CA ASP A 180 -1.32 2.45 2.53
C ASP A 180 -1.83 3.85 2.93
N GLY A 181 -1.06 4.88 2.64
CA GLY A 181 -1.33 6.24 3.10
C GLY A 181 -1.46 6.33 4.62
N GLY A 182 -2.56 6.83 5.10
CA GLY A 182 -2.88 6.87 6.53
C GLY A 182 -3.17 5.50 7.15
N ASN A 183 -3.32 4.43 6.35
CA ASN A 183 -3.56 3.08 6.86
C ASN A 183 -2.26 2.36 7.17
N THR A 184 -1.68 2.63 8.33
CA THR A 184 -0.42 2.05 8.80
C THR A 184 -0.61 0.94 9.83
N ILE A 185 -1.84 0.67 10.24
CA ILE A 185 -2.18 -0.28 11.32
C ILE A 185 -1.75 -1.72 10.99
N TYR A 186 -1.76 -2.09 9.72
CA TYR A 186 -1.41 -3.44 9.29
C TYR A 186 0.10 -3.68 9.22
N ASN A 187 0.89 -2.62 9.05
CA ASN A 187 2.35 -2.70 8.98
C ASN A 187 2.98 -2.54 10.37
N PRO A 188 3.70 -3.53 10.89
CA PRO A 188 4.42 -3.39 12.15
C PRO A 188 5.65 -2.47 12.05
N PHE A 189 6.03 -2.08 10.83
CA PHE A 189 7.12 -1.14 10.53
C PHE A 189 6.55 0.17 10.00
N VAL A 190 7.36 1.22 9.96
CA VAL A 190 6.92 2.55 9.46
C VAL A 190 6.75 2.49 7.94
N GLU A 191 7.76 2.05 7.23
CA GLU A 191 7.75 2.06 5.77
C GLU A 191 7.48 0.68 5.17
N ASN A 192 7.06 0.65 3.91
CA ASN A 192 6.93 -0.54 3.08
C ASN A 192 8.30 -1.12 2.72
N TYR A 193 8.35 -2.17 1.92
CA TYR A 193 9.60 -2.71 1.43
C TYR A 193 10.32 -1.71 0.51
N ILE A 194 11.60 -1.95 0.24
CA ILE A 194 12.42 -1.09 -0.63
C ILE A 194 11.81 -1.01 -2.02
N MET A 195 11.43 -2.16 -2.59
CA MET A 195 10.63 -2.24 -3.82
C MET A 195 9.19 -2.45 -3.38
N ASP A 196 8.37 -1.40 -3.52
CA ASP A 196 7.01 -1.35 -3.01
C ASP A 196 6.03 -1.57 -4.17
N GLU A 197 5.58 -2.80 -4.30
CA GLU A 197 4.62 -3.24 -5.29
C GLU A 197 3.21 -2.81 -4.89
N PHE A 198 2.78 -1.68 -5.44
CA PHE A 198 1.45 -1.14 -5.24
C PHE A 198 0.98 -0.40 -6.49
N ALA A 199 -0.06 -0.92 -7.10
CA ALA A 199 -0.76 -0.26 -8.19
C ALA A 199 -2.26 -0.35 -8.00
N THR A 200 -2.97 0.72 -8.34
CA THR A 200 -4.42 0.68 -8.55
C THR A 200 -4.70 0.70 -10.03
N GLU A 201 -5.44 -0.30 -10.51
CA GLU A 201 -5.72 -0.49 -11.93
C GLU A 201 -7.23 -0.72 -12.14
N ILE A 202 -7.68 -0.47 -13.36
CA ILE A 202 -9.09 -0.69 -13.75
C ILE A 202 -9.19 -2.09 -14.34
N GLY A 203 -10.06 -2.92 -13.76
CA GLY A 203 -10.17 -4.31 -14.21
C GLY A 203 -11.14 -5.16 -13.42
N GLY A 204 -10.87 -6.46 -13.36
CA GLY A 204 -11.63 -7.42 -12.59
C GLY A 204 -10.78 -8.57 -12.07
N GLU A 205 -11.15 -9.07 -10.90
CA GLU A 205 -10.51 -10.20 -10.23
C GLU A 205 -11.57 -11.23 -9.85
N ILE A 206 -11.22 -12.50 -9.95
CA ILE A 206 -12.04 -13.63 -9.50
C ILE A 206 -11.21 -14.45 -8.52
N TYR A 207 -11.71 -14.59 -7.31
CA TYR A 207 -11.14 -15.43 -6.25
C TYR A 207 -11.95 -16.70 -6.14
N TYR A 208 -11.29 -17.84 -5.97
CA TYR A 208 -11.96 -19.13 -5.78
C TYR A 208 -11.30 -19.93 -4.66
N HIS A 209 -12.05 -20.20 -3.60
CA HIS A 209 -11.60 -20.99 -2.46
C HIS A 209 -11.87 -22.48 -2.71
N ILE A 210 -10.80 -23.25 -2.92
CA ILE A 210 -10.87 -24.71 -3.07
C ILE A 210 -10.77 -25.35 -1.71
N LYS A 211 -11.88 -25.90 -1.20
CA LYS A 211 -12.00 -26.33 0.19
C LYS A 211 -11.63 -25.17 1.13
N SER A 212 -11.40 -25.41 2.40
CA SER A 212 -11.18 -24.33 3.35
C SER A 212 -9.77 -23.74 3.38
N ASN A 213 -8.82 -24.26 2.59
CA ASN A 213 -7.41 -23.90 2.76
C ASN A 213 -6.70 -23.42 1.49
N TRP A 214 -7.23 -23.70 0.31
CA TRP A 214 -6.60 -23.29 -0.95
C TRP A 214 -7.36 -22.13 -1.58
N LEU A 215 -6.60 -21.18 -2.09
CA LEU A 215 -7.09 -20.08 -2.89
C LEU A 215 -6.46 -20.13 -4.28
N VAL A 216 -7.26 -19.87 -5.31
CA VAL A 216 -6.80 -19.51 -6.64
C VAL A 216 -7.45 -18.20 -7.01
N MET A 217 -6.68 -17.25 -7.47
CA MET A 217 -7.16 -15.96 -7.96
C MET A 217 -6.61 -15.73 -9.36
N GLY A 218 -7.41 -15.12 -10.22
CA GLY A 218 -7.00 -14.59 -11.50
C GLY A 218 -7.64 -13.25 -11.78
N GLY A 219 -6.90 -12.35 -12.38
CA GLY A 219 -7.36 -11.02 -12.70
C GLY A 219 -6.86 -10.54 -14.05
N VAL A 220 -7.57 -9.59 -14.61
CA VAL A 220 -7.24 -8.84 -15.80
C VAL A 220 -7.49 -7.36 -15.55
N SER A 221 -6.57 -6.52 -15.98
CA SER A 221 -6.66 -5.08 -15.82
C SER A 221 -6.07 -4.36 -17.04
N ASN A 222 -6.15 -3.03 -17.03
CA ASN A 222 -5.55 -2.22 -18.09
C ASN A 222 -4.02 -2.01 -17.92
N GLY A 223 -3.40 -2.52 -16.86
CA GLY A 223 -1.96 -2.36 -16.61
C GLY A 223 -1.51 -0.97 -16.16
N GLU A 224 -2.42 -0.03 -16.03
CA GLU A 224 -2.13 1.38 -15.74
C GLU A 224 -3.17 1.99 -14.80
N LEU A 225 -2.80 3.14 -14.23
CA LEU A 225 -3.75 3.97 -13.50
C LEU A 225 -4.71 4.69 -14.45
N ASP A 226 -4.19 5.17 -15.58
CA ASP A 226 -4.92 5.98 -16.55
C ASP A 226 -5.70 5.10 -17.55
N PRO A 227 -6.77 5.63 -18.17
CA PRO A 227 -7.52 4.87 -19.17
C PRO A 227 -6.71 4.63 -20.44
N THR A 228 -6.79 3.42 -20.99
CA THR A 228 -6.09 2.97 -22.21
C THR A 228 -6.92 3.19 -23.50
N VAL A 229 -7.81 4.16 -23.49
CA VAL A 229 -8.70 4.46 -24.64
C VAL A 229 -8.06 5.38 -25.69
N ILE A 230 -6.90 5.95 -25.40
CA ILE A 230 -6.16 6.83 -26.31
C ILE A 230 -5.08 6.00 -26.99
N ALA A 231 -5.05 6.05 -28.32
CA ALA A 231 -4.03 5.33 -29.10
C ALA A 231 -2.62 5.77 -28.70
N ALA A 232 -1.73 4.82 -28.57
CA ALA A 232 -0.31 5.09 -28.33
C ALA A 232 0.31 5.83 -29.51
N VAL A 233 1.21 6.77 -29.19
CA VAL A 233 1.92 7.62 -30.19
C VAL A 233 3.44 7.45 -30.12
N LYS A 234 3.94 6.68 -29.15
CA LYS A 234 5.39 6.45 -28.97
C LYS A 234 5.82 5.22 -29.74
N THR A 235 7.03 5.25 -30.28
CA THR A 235 7.66 4.08 -30.91
C THR A 235 8.44 3.31 -29.89
N ASP A 236 8.16 2.02 -29.77
CA ASP A 236 8.92 1.09 -28.93
C ASP A 236 10.29 0.83 -29.54
N SER A 237 11.35 1.08 -28.77
CA SER A 237 12.73 0.91 -29.22
C SER A 237 13.16 -0.55 -29.44
N ALA A 238 12.46 -1.49 -28.84
CA ALA A 238 12.74 -2.93 -29.02
C ALA A 238 12.16 -3.46 -30.34
N THR A 239 10.96 -3.02 -30.70
CA THR A 239 10.23 -3.52 -31.89
C THR A 239 10.38 -2.60 -33.10
N GLY A 240 10.64 -1.30 -32.88
CA GLY A 240 10.66 -0.26 -33.91
C GLY A 240 9.26 0.11 -34.44
N GLN A 241 8.20 -0.36 -33.79
CA GLN A 241 6.80 -0.10 -34.13
C GLN A 241 6.15 0.85 -33.15
N LEU A 242 5.03 1.43 -33.52
CA LEU A 242 4.20 2.19 -32.57
C LEU A 242 3.76 1.24 -31.44
N ASN A 243 3.85 1.74 -30.23
CA ASN A 243 3.39 1.02 -29.06
C ASN A 243 1.88 0.76 -29.15
N HIS A 244 1.40 -0.24 -28.45
CA HIS A 244 0.00 -0.53 -28.23
C HIS A 244 -0.20 -0.85 -26.75
N TYR A 245 -1.43 -0.82 -26.28
CA TYR A 245 -1.74 -1.16 -24.91
C TYR A 245 -2.34 -2.55 -24.85
N ASP A 246 -1.68 -3.43 -24.11
CA ASP A 246 -2.18 -4.76 -23.82
C ASP A 246 -2.87 -4.78 -22.45
N ALA A 247 -3.69 -5.79 -22.24
CA ALA A 247 -4.22 -6.05 -20.91
C ALA A 247 -3.15 -6.69 -20.03
N ALA A 248 -3.02 -6.22 -18.80
CA ALA A 248 -2.23 -6.87 -17.79
C ALA A 248 -2.97 -8.07 -17.19
N PHE A 249 -2.25 -9.16 -16.94
CA PHE A 249 -2.76 -10.37 -16.32
C PHE A 249 -2.03 -10.63 -15.01
N HIS A 250 -2.79 -10.96 -13.98
CA HIS A 250 -2.21 -11.32 -12.69
C HIS A 250 -2.94 -12.51 -12.07
N GLY A 251 -2.26 -13.20 -11.18
CA GLY A 251 -2.86 -14.35 -10.53
C GLY A 251 -2.10 -14.78 -9.30
N LYS A 252 -2.80 -15.51 -8.44
CA LYS A 252 -2.29 -16.00 -7.17
C LYS A 252 -2.80 -17.40 -6.88
N VAL A 253 -1.92 -18.25 -6.35
CA VAL A 253 -2.28 -19.52 -5.72
C VAL A 253 -1.77 -19.50 -4.30
N GLY A 254 -2.64 -19.81 -3.35
CA GLY A 254 -2.32 -19.78 -1.93
C GLY A 254 -2.83 -20.98 -1.17
N TYR A 255 -2.06 -21.36 -0.15
CA TYR A 255 -2.48 -22.30 0.87
C TYR A 255 -2.41 -21.60 2.24
N ASP A 256 -3.53 -21.53 2.96
CA ASP A 256 -3.64 -20.89 4.27
C ASP A 256 -4.40 -21.81 5.22
N LYS A 257 -3.77 -22.18 6.31
CA LYS A 257 -4.38 -23.10 7.27
C LYS A 257 -4.05 -22.76 8.71
N GLN A 258 -5.09 -22.63 9.51
CA GLN A 258 -4.99 -22.72 10.96
C GLN A 258 -4.80 -24.21 11.34
N ILE A 259 -3.55 -24.63 11.58
CA ILE A 259 -3.19 -26.02 11.89
C ILE A 259 -3.78 -26.46 13.25
N ASN A 260 -3.65 -25.57 14.24
CA ASN A 260 -4.24 -25.69 15.56
C ASN A 260 -4.37 -24.31 16.20
N LYS A 261 -4.93 -24.21 17.41
CA LYS A 261 -5.15 -22.93 18.11
C LYS A 261 -3.92 -22.02 18.27
N ASN A 262 -2.71 -22.57 18.09
CA ASN A 262 -1.47 -21.82 18.27
C ASN A 262 -0.68 -21.62 16.97
N LEU A 263 -0.92 -22.41 15.93
CA LEU A 263 -0.10 -22.43 14.70
C LEU A 263 -0.96 -22.22 13.48
N ARG A 264 -0.66 -21.15 12.72
CA ARG A 264 -1.14 -20.88 11.39
C ARG A 264 0.03 -20.86 10.41
N PHE A 265 -0.18 -21.39 9.24
CA PHE A 265 0.77 -21.40 8.14
C PHE A 265 0.06 -20.94 6.87
N ARG A 266 0.70 -20.03 6.15
CA ARG A 266 0.28 -19.60 4.81
C ARG A 266 1.48 -19.56 3.88
N PHE A 267 1.27 -19.98 2.64
CA PHE A 267 2.25 -19.89 1.57
C PHE A 267 1.53 -19.53 0.26
N THR A 268 2.04 -18.55 -0.48
CA THR A 268 1.45 -18.08 -1.73
C THR A 268 2.50 -17.88 -2.79
N GLY A 269 2.10 -18.09 -4.04
CA GLY A 269 2.83 -17.69 -5.23
C GLY A 269 1.92 -16.85 -6.11
N SER A 270 2.41 -15.73 -6.60
CA SER A 270 1.67 -14.82 -7.47
C SER A 270 2.53 -14.35 -8.63
N PHE A 271 1.86 -13.96 -9.71
CA PHE A 271 2.49 -13.36 -10.88
C PHE A 271 1.72 -12.14 -11.35
N TYR A 272 2.43 -11.24 -12.03
CA TYR A 272 1.89 -10.11 -12.77
C TYR A 272 2.62 -10.00 -14.10
N ILE A 273 1.88 -9.89 -15.20
CA ILE A 273 2.42 -9.80 -16.55
C ILE A 273 1.69 -8.69 -17.30
N ASP A 274 2.46 -7.71 -17.76
CA ASP A 274 2.03 -6.67 -18.68
C ASP A 274 3.07 -6.59 -19.80
N GLN A 275 2.66 -6.83 -21.03
CA GLN A 275 3.59 -6.91 -22.16
C GLN A 275 3.79 -5.59 -22.86
N SER A 276 2.83 -4.68 -22.74
CA SER A 276 2.91 -3.37 -23.39
C SER A 276 1.97 -2.38 -22.73
N ALA A 277 2.53 -1.53 -21.90
CA ALA A 277 1.85 -0.42 -21.26
C ALA A 277 2.37 0.93 -21.75
N ASN A 278 1.62 1.99 -21.51
CA ASN A 278 2.14 3.36 -21.68
C ASN A 278 2.88 3.83 -20.43
N SER A 279 2.41 3.42 -19.26
CA SER A 279 2.98 3.82 -17.97
C SER A 279 2.57 2.85 -16.86
N ASN A 280 3.10 1.61 -16.92
CA ASN A 280 2.87 0.66 -15.83
C ASN A 280 3.42 1.21 -14.51
N THR A 281 2.65 1.07 -13.43
CA THR A 281 2.95 1.64 -12.12
C THR A 281 3.03 0.59 -11.01
N LEU A 282 3.19 -0.70 -11.33
CA LEU A 282 3.24 -1.78 -10.33
C LEU A 282 4.24 -1.48 -9.21
N PHE A 283 5.40 -0.93 -9.54
CA PHE A 283 6.44 -0.55 -8.58
C PHE A 283 6.44 0.95 -8.24
N GLY A 284 5.35 1.66 -8.51
CA GLY A 284 5.21 3.07 -8.17
C GLY A 284 5.12 3.33 -6.66
N GLY A 285 4.67 2.33 -5.91
CA GLY A 285 4.49 2.41 -4.47
C GLY A 285 3.29 3.27 -4.06
N ASP A 286 3.15 3.48 -2.75
CA ASP A 286 2.04 4.26 -2.21
C ASP A 286 2.03 5.68 -2.74
N ARG A 287 0.89 6.12 -3.27
CA ARG A 287 0.72 7.44 -3.87
C ARG A 287 0.75 8.58 -2.88
N THR A 288 0.52 8.32 -1.61
CA THR A 288 0.67 9.33 -0.56
C THR A 288 2.13 9.62 -0.23
N GLY A 289 3.05 8.81 -0.75
CA GLY A 289 4.48 8.99 -0.60
C GLY A 289 5.12 8.09 0.46
N SER A 290 6.42 8.27 0.63
CA SER A 290 7.24 7.54 1.60
C SER A 290 7.05 8.07 3.02
N HIS A 291 7.12 7.17 4.00
CA HIS A 291 7.17 7.50 5.44
C HIS A 291 8.60 7.82 5.94
N TYR A 292 9.63 7.69 5.09
CA TYR A 292 10.96 8.26 5.33
C TYR A 292 11.12 9.52 4.51
N PHE A 293 10.74 10.65 5.10
CA PHE A 293 10.57 11.89 4.39
C PHE A 293 11.91 12.49 3.97
N ASP A 294 12.06 12.80 2.68
CA ASP A 294 13.20 13.47 2.05
C ASP A 294 14.57 12.85 2.24
N VAL A 295 14.68 11.59 2.71
CA VAL A 295 15.98 10.92 2.78
C VAL A 295 16.56 10.72 1.37
N MET A 296 17.85 10.95 1.21
CA MET A 296 18.57 10.81 -0.05
C MET A 296 18.05 11.71 -1.18
N SER A 297 17.36 12.78 -0.84
CA SER A 297 16.83 13.77 -1.79
C SER A 297 17.87 14.84 -2.08
N ASN A 298 17.89 15.32 -3.32
CA ASN A 298 18.82 16.39 -3.68
C ASN A 298 18.35 17.76 -3.21
N GLN A 299 19.30 18.61 -2.89
CA GLN A 299 19.06 20.01 -2.64
C GLN A 299 18.74 20.72 -3.96
N ASN A 300 17.48 21.03 -4.19
CA ASN A 300 17.04 21.71 -5.40
C ASN A 300 17.30 23.22 -5.28
N ILE A 301 18.14 23.75 -6.16
CA ILE A 301 18.44 25.18 -6.21
C ILE A 301 17.99 25.69 -7.59
N ALA A 302 16.82 26.30 -7.67
CA ALA A 302 16.38 27.00 -8.86
C ALA A 302 16.56 28.50 -8.70
N ASN A 303 17.16 29.19 -9.68
CA ASN A 303 17.36 30.65 -9.71
C ASN A 303 18.07 31.23 -8.47
N GLY A 304 18.98 30.46 -7.84
CA GLY A 304 19.71 30.90 -6.65
C GLY A 304 18.92 30.83 -5.33
N THR A 305 17.70 30.33 -5.38
CA THR A 305 16.90 30.05 -4.18
C THR A 305 16.90 28.53 -3.95
N VAL A 306 17.17 28.11 -2.74
CA VAL A 306 16.98 26.72 -2.32
C VAL A 306 15.48 26.49 -2.28
N LEU A 307 14.99 25.72 -3.25
CA LEU A 307 13.62 25.24 -3.23
C LEU A 307 13.62 23.99 -2.34
N ASN A 308 13.38 24.18 -1.06
CA ASN A 308 12.99 23.10 -0.16
C ASN A 308 11.50 22.76 -0.43
N ASP A 309 11.12 22.63 -1.69
CA ASP A 309 9.77 22.22 -2.01
C ASP A 309 9.72 20.70 -1.92
N ALA A 310 9.59 20.24 -0.69
CA ALA A 310 9.42 18.85 -0.32
C ALA A 310 8.13 18.25 -0.91
N ASN A 311 7.22 19.08 -1.39
CA ASN A 311 5.88 18.64 -1.77
C ASN A 311 5.83 17.80 -3.04
N ASP A 312 6.79 17.92 -3.96
CA ASP A 312 6.72 17.20 -5.23
C ASP A 312 8.01 16.44 -5.60
N TYR A 313 9.13 16.73 -4.93
CA TYR A 313 10.41 16.40 -5.53
C TYR A 313 10.91 14.98 -5.27
N ASN A 314 10.61 14.39 -4.11
CA ASN A 314 10.92 12.99 -3.82
C ASN A 314 9.91 12.35 -2.87
N SER A 315 8.66 12.32 -3.30
CA SER A 315 7.57 11.67 -2.55
C SER A 315 7.83 10.18 -2.25
N PHE A 316 8.80 9.59 -2.93
CA PHE A 316 9.11 8.16 -2.86
C PHE A 316 10.52 7.89 -2.31
N SER A 317 11.04 8.80 -1.48
CA SER A 317 12.36 8.70 -0.87
C SER A 317 12.56 7.39 -0.08
N GLY A 318 13.77 6.85 -0.10
CA GLY A 318 14.10 5.59 0.56
C GLY A 318 13.59 4.32 -0.13
N ARG A 319 12.79 4.42 -1.20
CA ARG A 319 12.28 3.30 -2.00
C ARG A 319 13.10 3.12 -3.28
N TYR A 320 12.88 2.03 -3.96
CA TYR A 320 13.44 1.73 -5.27
C TYR A 320 12.33 1.34 -6.24
N ASN A 321 12.19 2.11 -7.31
CA ASN A 321 11.36 1.76 -8.46
C ASN A 321 12.28 1.35 -9.61
N PRO A 322 12.19 0.12 -10.14
CA PRO A 322 12.99 -0.31 -11.27
C PRO A 322 12.65 0.43 -12.58
N GLY A 323 11.53 1.17 -12.62
CA GLY A 323 11.12 1.95 -13.79
C GLY A 323 10.65 1.10 -14.96
N PHE A 324 10.07 -0.05 -14.71
CA PHE A 324 9.48 -0.92 -15.73
C PHE A 324 8.13 -0.38 -16.18
N SER A 325 8.14 0.64 -17.03
CA SER A 325 6.92 1.36 -17.42
C SER A 325 6.24 0.82 -18.67
N GLU A 326 6.98 0.05 -19.50
CA GLU A 326 6.49 -0.49 -20.76
C GLU A 326 6.14 -1.97 -20.67
N GLU A 327 7.04 -2.76 -20.14
CA GLU A 327 6.92 -4.21 -20.02
C GLU A 327 7.30 -4.64 -18.61
N VAL A 328 6.44 -5.46 -17.98
CA VAL A 328 6.62 -5.97 -16.62
C VAL A 328 6.25 -7.44 -16.57
N HIS A 329 7.19 -8.26 -16.10
CA HIS A 329 6.97 -9.67 -15.74
C HIS A 329 7.44 -9.86 -14.31
N ALA A 330 6.54 -9.98 -13.37
CA ALA A 330 6.86 -10.09 -11.95
C ALA A 330 6.31 -11.39 -11.37
N PHE A 331 7.08 -11.98 -10.46
CA PHE A 331 6.71 -13.18 -9.72
C PHE A 331 7.10 -13.03 -8.27
N MET A 332 6.19 -13.38 -7.36
CA MET A 332 6.40 -13.28 -5.92
C MET A 332 6.03 -14.57 -5.19
N LEU A 333 6.86 -14.96 -4.23
CA LEU A 333 6.56 -15.99 -3.24
C LEU A 333 6.49 -15.34 -1.85
N ASN A 334 5.43 -15.65 -1.11
CA ASN A 334 5.29 -15.22 0.27
C ASN A 334 5.07 -16.41 1.21
N SER A 335 5.59 -16.30 2.40
CA SER A 335 5.35 -17.24 3.48
C SER A 335 4.97 -16.50 4.76
N PHE A 336 3.93 -16.96 5.44
CA PHE A 336 3.52 -16.46 6.74
C PHE A 336 3.35 -17.60 7.72
N ILE A 337 4.00 -17.47 8.85
CA ILE A 337 3.91 -18.45 9.96
C ILE A 337 3.60 -17.66 11.22
N LYS A 338 2.53 -18.04 11.91
CA LYS A 338 2.21 -17.52 13.23
C LYS A 338 2.17 -18.66 14.24
N TYR A 339 3.06 -18.60 15.22
CA TYR A 339 3.05 -19.53 16.35
C TYR A 339 2.86 -18.75 17.64
N LYS A 340 1.65 -18.83 18.23
CA LYS A 340 1.26 -17.97 19.35
C LYS A 340 1.43 -16.50 18.97
N GLY A 341 2.22 -15.72 19.74
CA GLY A 341 2.54 -14.33 19.46
C GLY A 341 3.68 -14.11 18.44
N LEU A 342 4.45 -15.16 18.09
CA LEU A 342 5.55 -15.06 17.15
C LEU A 342 5.02 -15.15 15.71
N GLU A 343 5.36 -14.17 14.89
CA GLU A 343 5.04 -14.11 13.46
C GLU A 343 6.34 -14.06 12.67
N PHE A 344 6.39 -14.83 11.60
CA PHE A 344 7.38 -14.73 10.53
C PHE A 344 6.65 -14.43 9.23
N PHE A 345 7.16 -13.45 8.46
CA PHE A 345 6.72 -13.18 7.10
C PHE A 345 7.92 -13.06 6.18
N GLY A 346 7.97 -13.87 5.14
CA GLY A 346 9.05 -13.89 4.17
C GLY A 346 8.54 -13.58 2.77
N THR A 347 9.31 -12.82 2.02
CA THR A 347 9.03 -12.44 0.63
C THR A 347 10.26 -12.71 -0.24
N TYR A 348 10.04 -13.36 -1.37
CA TYR A 348 10.94 -13.39 -2.51
C TYR A 348 10.20 -12.84 -3.72
N GLU A 349 10.79 -11.87 -4.39
CA GLU A 349 10.24 -11.28 -5.60
C GLU A 349 11.30 -11.20 -6.68
N ASN A 350 10.91 -11.52 -7.91
CA ASN A 350 11.72 -11.36 -9.11
C ASN A 350 10.88 -10.65 -10.16
N ALA A 351 11.35 -9.49 -10.59
CA ALA A 351 10.73 -8.71 -11.65
C ALA A 351 11.69 -8.52 -12.81
N ASN A 352 11.19 -8.61 -14.02
CA ASN A 352 11.88 -8.30 -15.26
C ASN A 352 11.03 -7.31 -16.04
N GLY A 353 11.65 -6.31 -16.63
CA GLY A 353 10.91 -5.31 -17.38
C GLY A 353 11.82 -4.30 -18.05
N ARG A 354 11.20 -3.34 -18.72
CA ARG A 354 11.89 -2.29 -19.46
C ARG A 354 11.03 -1.04 -19.60
N THR A 355 11.67 0.05 -19.96
CA THR A 355 10.99 1.24 -20.49
C THR A 355 10.86 1.14 -22.01
N ILE A 356 10.00 1.94 -22.60
CA ILE A 356 9.82 2.01 -24.07
C ILE A 356 11.11 2.38 -24.84
N SER A 357 12.06 3.04 -24.19
CA SER A 357 13.36 3.41 -24.78
C SER A 357 14.42 2.31 -24.73
N GLU A 358 14.17 1.23 -23.99
CA GLU A 358 15.10 0.12 -23.86
C GLU A 358 14.82 -0.98 -24.88
N LYS A 359 15.88 -1.61 -25.39
CA LYS A 359 15.79 -2.72 -26.35
C LYS A 359 15.67 -4.09 -25.70
N SER A 360 16.00 -4.20 -24.44
CA SER A 360 15.98 -5.45 -23.69
C SER A 360 15.52 -5.20 -22.25
N THR A 361 14.95 -6.22 -21.65
CA THR A 361 14.52 -6.18 -20.25
C THR A 361 15.71 -6.17 -19.29
N ARG A 362 15.50 -5.58 -18.12
CA ARG A 362 16.37 -5.61 -16.95
C ARG A 362 15.67 -6.40 -15.83
N TYR A 363 16.40 -6.76 -14.82
CA TYR A 363 15.84 -7.44 -13.65
C TYR A 363 15.94 -6.60 -12.38
N ALA A 364 15.05 -6.88 -11.44
CA ALA A 364 15.11 -6.48 -10.05
C ALA A 364 14.65 -7.65 -9.18
N VAL A 365 15.43 -7.96 -8.15
CA VAL A 365 15.13 -9.06 -7.21
C VAL A 365 15.09 -8.52 -5.81
N GLN A 366 14.05 -8.87 -5.06
CA GLN A 366 13.86 -8.49 -3.67
C GLN A 366 13.75 -9.71 -2.78
N TYR A 367 14.43 -9.65 -1.63
CA TYR A 367 14.21 -10.55 -0.50
C TYR A 367 13.85 -9.72 0.73
N ALA A 368 12.84 -10.16 1.47
CA ALA A 368 12.50 -9.56 2.74
C ALA A 368 12.09 -10.62 3.77
N ALA A 369 12.41 -10.35 5.02
CA ALA A 369 12.02 -11.18 6.16
C ALA A 369 11.66 -10.30 7.35
N ASP A 370 10.46 -10.50 7.88
CA ASP A 370 9.95 -9.88 9.10
C ASP A 370 9.84 -10.94 10.20
N ILE A 371 10.33 -10.64 11.38
CA ILE A 371 10.11 -11.41 12.60
C ILE A 371 9.45 -10.48 13.60
N ILE A 372 8.26 -10.83 14.09
CA ILE A 372 7.47 -9.99 14.98
C ILE A 372 7.02 -10.84 16.17
N TYR A 373 7.18 -10.31 17.38
CA TYR A 373 6.63 -10.95 18.58
C TYR A 373 5.59 -10.04 19.22
N ARG A 374 4.32 -10.53 19.25
CA ARG A 374 3.17 -9.81 19.84
C ARG A 374 2.87 -10.36 21.24
N PHE A 375 2.66 -9.45 22.19
CA PHE A 375 2.41 -9.78 23.58
C PHE A 375 1.49 -8.75 24.25
N PRO A 376 0.92 -9.05 25.46
CA PRO A 376 0.84 -10.38 26.04
C PRO A 376 -0.04 -11.32 25.21
N LYS A 377 0.15 -12.62 25.35
CA LYS A 377 -0.46 -13.66 24.52
C LYS A 377 -1.98 -13.52 24.30
N ASN A 378 -2.70 -13.05 25.30
CA ASN A 378 -4.18 -12.96 25.24
C ASN A 378 -4.68 -11.65 24.59
N LYS A 379 -3.83 -10.63 24.49
CA LYS A 379 -4.19 -9.30 23.98
C LYS A 379 -3.42 -8.93 22.74
N GLU A 380 -2.16 -9.37 22.60
CA GLU A 380 -1.27 -9.05 21.48
C GLU A 380 -1.25 -7.55 21.12
N ASN A 381 -1.42 -6.68 22.12
CA ASN A 381 -1.52 -5.24 21.92
C ASN A 381 -0.17 -4.52 21.93
N PHE A 382 0.92 -5.22 22.26
CA PHE A 382 2.29 -4.78 22.09
C PHE A 382 3.01 -5.66 21.10
N TRP A 383 4.01 -5.12 20.40
CA TRP A 383 4.93 -5.93 19.61
C TRP A 383 6.35 -5.37 19.65
N ILE A 384 7.28 -6.24 19.36
CA ILE A 384 8.63 -5.94 18.93
C ILE A 384 8.85 -6.65 17.60
N GLY A 385 9.48 -6.00 16.65
CA GLY A 385 9.72 -6.52 15.31
C GLY A 385 11.12 -6.19 14.80
N PHE A 386 11.60 -7.07 13.92
CA PHE A 386 12.80 -6.85 13.12
C PHE A 386 12.51 -7.18 11.66
N ARG A 387 12.98 -6.33 10.75
CA ARG A 387 12.88 -6.50 9.30
C ARG A 387 14.28 -6.43 8.69
N TYR A 388 14.58 -7.37 7.81
CA TYR A 388 15.66 -7.26 6.83
C TYR A 388 15.07 -7.27 5.43
N ASN A 389 15.50 -6.34 4.59
CA ASN A 389 15.06 -6.24 3.21
C ASN A 389 16.23 -5.87 2.31
N THR A 390 16.40 -6.57 1.20
CA THR A 390 17.45 -6.31 0.22
C THR A 390 16.87 -6.35 -1.20
N VAL A 391 17.34 -5.43 -2.04
CA VAL A 391 17.05 -5.37 -3.46
C VAL A 391 18.35 -5.38 -4.23
N THR A 392 18.44 -6.22 -5.27
CA THR A 392 19.51 -6.20 -6.26
C THR A 392 18.89 -5.99 -7.64
N ALA A 393 19.39 -5.03 -8.40
CA ALA A 393 18.79 -4.68 -9.68
C ALA A 393 19.82 -4.21 -10.71
N ALA A 394 19.54 -4.53 -11.97
CA ALA A 394 20.25 -3.97 -13.13
C ALA A 394 19.66 -2.59 -13.45
N MET A 395 20.48 -1.55 -13.45
CA MET A 395 20.08 -0.22 -13.88
C MET A 395 20.27 -0.02 -15.38
N GLN A 396 19.46 0.86 -15.94
CA GLN A 396 19.63 1.28 -17.33
C GLN A 396 21.04 1.87 -17.55
N ASN A 397 21.74 1.40 -18.58
CA ASN A 397 23.06 1.87 -18.97
C ASN A 397 24.15 1.76 -17.88
N ASN A 398 23.96 0.88 -16.90
CA ASN A 398 24.97 0.59 -15.90
C ASN A 398 25.42 -0.89 -16.04
N PRO A 399 26.74 -1.15 -16.18
CA PRO A 399 27.25 -2.51 -16.31
C PRO A 399 27.31 -3.29 -14.98
N ILE A 400 27.07 -2.61 -13.85
CA ILE A 400 27.17 -3.18 -12.51
C ILE A 400 25.79 -3.13 -11.85
N ASP A 401 25.38 -4.24 -11.26
CA ASP A 401 24.14 -4.29 -10.49
C ASP A 401 24.26 -3.47 -9.20
N ILE A 402 23.20 -2.71 -8.93
CA ILE A 402 23.10 -2.00 -7.65
C ILE A 402 22.52 -2.92 -6.57
N THR A 403 22.83 -2.62 -5.33
CA THR A 403 22.21 -3.29 -4.18
C THR A 403 21.80 -2.27 -3.13
N ILE A 404 20.61 -2.46 -2.57
CA ILE A 404 20.07 -1.66 -1.47
C ILE A 404 19.73 -2.61 -0.33
N ASN A 405 20.25 -2.34 0.86
CA ASN A 405 19.96 -3.13 2.07
C ASN A 405 19.31 -2.23 3.12
N ARG A 406 18.23 -2.73 3.74
CA ARG A 406 17.55 -2.07 4.86
C ARG A 406 17.41 -3.03 6.02
N GLU A 407 17.73 -2.53 7.20
CA GLU A 407 17.46 -3.14 8.49
C GLU A 407 16.55 -2.21 9.27
N ALA A 408 15.48 -2.73 9.86
CA ALA A 408 14.55 -1.96 10.69
C ALA A 408 14.18 -2.73 11.95
N GLY A 409 14.23 -2.05 13.09
CA GLY A 409 13.76 -2.56 14.37
C GLY A 409 12.57 -1.72 14.84
N SER A 410 11.45 -2.35 15.17
CA SER A 410 10.24 -1.64 15.58
C SER A 410 9.69 -2.13 16.92
N VAL A 411 9.04 -1.23 17.63
CA VAL A 411 8.18 -1.53 18.78
C VAL A 411 6.88 -0.79 18.61
N GLY A 412 5.78 -1.37 19.08
CA GLY A 412 4.51 -0.66 18.99
C GLY A 412 3.48 -1.12 20.01
N TRP A 413 2.45 -0.31 20.12
CA TRP A 413 1.38 -0.45 21.08
C TRP A 413 0.03 -0.05 20.49
N PHE A 414 -0.93 -0.97 20.54
CA PHE A 414 -2.34 -0.66 20.33
C PHE A 414 -2.96 -0.16 21.63
N ILE A 415 -3.17 1.14 21.75
CA ILE A 415 -3.86 1.76 22.88
C ILE A 415 -5.31 1.25 22.93
N THR A 416 -5.94 1.22 21.76
CA THR A 416 -7.28 0.63 21.53
C THR A 416 -7.23 -0.24 20.25
N LYS A 417 -8.37 -0.80 19.83
CA LYS A 417 -8.44 -1.47 18.52
C LYS A 417 -8.22 -0.52 17.35
N ASN A 418 -8.43 0.77 17.56
CA ASN A 418 -8.43 1.83 16.54
C ASN A 418 -7.21 2.75 16.60
N ILE A 419 -6.45 2.77 17.69
CA ILE A 419 -5.34 3.69 17.92
C ILE A 419 -4.05 2.91 18.16
N MET A 420 -3.04 3.21 17.36
CA MET A 420 -1.72 2.59 17.41
C MET A 420 -0.63 3.66 17.57
N LEU A 421 0.37 3.35 18.37
CA LEU A 421 1.65 4.06 18.40
C LEU A 421 2.75 3.07 18.04
N LYS A 422 3.73 3.51 17.24
CA LYS A 422 4.96 2.73 16.99
C LYS A 422 6.18 3.62 16.94
N ALA A 423 7.33 3.02 17.23
CA ALA A 423 8.63 3.59 17.05
C ALA A 423 9.49 2.61 16.25
N GLU A 424 10.26 3.13 15.32
CA GLU A 424 11.15 2.34 14.48
C GLU A 424 12.53 2.98 14.44
N TYR A 425 13.56 2.18 14.50
CA TYR A 425 14.90 2.55 14.07
C TYR A 425 15.20 1.88 12.74
N VAL A 426 15.65 2.65 11.77
CA VAL A 426 15.98 2.19 10.42
C VAL A 426 17.45 2.50 10.08
N ASN A 427 18.07 1.61 9.31
CA ASN A 427 19.37 1.81 8.67
C ASN A 427 19.28 1.27 7.24
N GLN A 428 19.53 2.12 6.24
CA GLN A 428 19.54 1.73 4.83
C GLN A 428 20.84 2.17 4.16
N VAL A 429 21.40 1.28 3.35
CA VAL A 429 22.64 1.54 2.60
C VAL A 429 22.44 1.25 1.11
N TYR A 430 23.13 2.04 0.28
CA TYR A 430 23.11 1.96 -1.17
C TYR A 430 24.48 1.57 -1.68
N LEU A 431 24.56 0.45 -2.38
CA LEU A 431 25.81 -0.15 -2.83
C LEU A 431 25.88 -0.18 -4.36
N ASN A 432 27.09 -0.01 -4.90
CA ASN A 432 27.41 -0.13 -6.33
C ASN A 432 26.73 0.92 -7.24
N TYR A 433 26.22 1.99 -6.68
CA TYR A 433 25.72 3.11 -7.49
C TYR A 433 26.91 3.85 -8.17
N PRO A 434 26.74 4.30 -9.41
CA PRO A 434 27.76 5.11 -10.10
C PRO A 434 28.14 6.35 -9.30
N THR A 435 29.40 6.80 -9.39
CA THR A 435 29.89 7.99 -8.68
C THR A 435 29.12 9.27 -9.05
N THR A 436 28.46 9.28 -10.20
CA THR A 436 27.59 10.39 -10.67
C THR A 436 26.18 10.34 -10.09
N SER A 437 25.82 9.27 -9.40
CA SER A 437 24.50 9.15 -8.76
C SER A 437 24.54 9.74 -7.36
N ILE A 438 23.50 10.49 -6.98
CA ILE A 438 23.29 10.98 -5.61
C ILE A 438 23.30 9.85 -4.57
N LEU A 439 22.98 8.61 -4.99
CA LEU A 439 22.94 7.42 -4.14
C LEU A 439 24.30 6.71 -4.02
N ASN A 440 25.37 7.22 -4.65
CA ASN A 440 26.69 6.64 -4.53
C ASN A 440 27.24 6.74 -3.10
N GLY A 441 27.55 5.60 -2.48
CA GLY A 441 27.94 5.53 -1.07
C GLY A 441 26.87 6.07 -0.14
N GLY A 442 25.64 6.08 -0.61
CA GLY A 442 24.48 6.60 0.10
C GLY A 442 24.13 5.75 1.31
N LYS A 443 23.70 6.41 2.36
CA LYS A 443 23.20 5.81 3.59
C LYS A 443 22.21 6.77 4.26
N PHE A 444 21.16 6.22 4.84
CA PHE A 444 20.39 6.97 5.86
C PHE A 444 20.08 6.08 7.06
N GLU A 445 19.93 6.71 8.21
CA GLU A 445 19.59 6.04 9.47
C GLU A 445 18.90 6.98 10.43
N GLY A 446 18.17 6.43 11.38
CA GLY A 446 17.56 7.18 12.47
C GLY A 446 16.27 6.58 12.97
N THR A 447 15.49 7.37 13.69
CA THR A 447 14.26 6.92 14.34
C THR A 447 13.05 7.66 13.78
N VAL A 448 11.94 6.94 13.64
CA VAL A 448 10.64 7.49 13.33
C VAL A 448 9.65 7.05 14.42
N LEU A 449 8.88 8.00 14.93
CA LEU A 449 7.75 7.79 15.81
C LEU A 449 6.48 8.01 15.00
N GLU A 450 5.51 7.10 15.09
CA GLU A 450 4.28 7.19 14.31
C GLU A 450 3.06 6.93 15.20
N ALA A 451 2.04 7.75 15.03
CA ALA A 451 0.71 7.57 15.59
C ALA A 451 -0.29 7.35 14.45
N SER A 452 -1.13 6.32 14.56
CA SER A 452 -2.12 5.98 13.55
C SER A 452 -3.48 5.70 14.18
N ILE A 453 -4.53 6.11 13.48
CA ILE A 453 -5.93 5.87 13.82
C ILE A 453 -6.60 5.21 12.63
N GLY A 454 -7.38 4.13 12.88
CA GLY A 454 -8.20 3.46 11.87
C GLY A 454 -9.59 3.13 12.41
N PHE A 455 -10.63 3.47 11.69
CA PHE A 455 -12.03 3.32 12.13
C PHE A 455 -12.97 3.05 10.97
#